data_fce34c2d131c61ff576835d95d780544
#
_entry.id   fce34c2d131c61ff576835d95d780544
#
_cell.length_a   1.000
_cell.length_b   1.000
_cell.length_c   1.000
_cell.angle_alpha   90.00
_cell.angle_beta   90.00
_cell.angle_gamma   90.00
#
_symmetry.space_group_name_H-M   'P 1'
#
loop_
_entity.id
_entity.type
_entity.pdbx_description
1 polymer ?
#
loop_
_entity_poly.entity_id
_entity_poly.type
_entity_poly.pdbx_seq_one_letter_code
_entity_poly.pdbx_strand_id
1 'polypeptide(L)'
;MNWDTVIGLGVAGNFTGHLEQAGEASDFVAVKTAEAKAPKGVFPFYIPPQGADIDPGHFLHRMPISADTIRLNSDHENHQIEPEMALLCDLTYAGTQVVAITPRFAMAHNDCSIRREGARKISEKKNWGADSKGTSTQRIAVDRFAPGGVLDRYRLTCFLHRDGALHPYGVDSPVKGYSYFYEQLIEWLEARLNTQTDHGPLEDLPGWLAAAGHPAQALISVGATRYTPFGASNYLRAGDRSIVVLYDGERYDAAAVAELASAGKTVDAPGLSVLDQRVI
;
A
#
# COMPACT_ATOMS: atom_id res chain seq x y z
N MET A 1 9.85 -14.47 2.31
CA MET A 1 8.44 -14.75 2.01
C MET A 1 8.35 -15.21 0.57
N ASN A 2 7.56 -16.20 0.29
CA ASN A 2 7.26 -16.55 -1.11
C ASN A 2 6.03 -15.75 -1.54
N TRP A 3 6.22 -14.77 -2.42
CA TRP A 3 5.15 -13.92 -2.93
C TRP A 3 4.33 -14.59 -4.05
N ASP A 4 4.81 -15.72 -4.62
CA ASP A 4 4.17 -16.41 -5.76
C ASP A 4 2.76 -16.94 -5.44
N THR A 5 2.38 -16.99 -4.16
CA THR A 5 1.09 -17.48 -3.69
C THR A 5 0.25 -16.40 -2.96
N VAL A 6 0.75 -15.17 -2.87
CA VAL A 6 0.12 -14.07 -2.14
C VAL A 6 -0.45 -13.06 -3.13
N ILE A 7 -1.76 -12.81 -3.08
CA ILE A 7 -2.37 -11.74 -3.89
C ILE A 7 -2.04 -10.37 -3.29
N GLY A 8 -1.70 -9.41 -4.14
CA GLY A 8 -1.44 -8.02 -3.77
C GLY A 8 -2.63 -7.13 -4.05
N LEU A 9 -3.19 -6.50 -3.02
CA LEU A 9 -4.37 -5.64 -3.08
C LEU A 9 -4.11 -4.30 -2.42
N GLY A 10 -4.68 -3.22 -2.97
CA GLY A 10 -4.61 -1.89 -2.38
C GLY A 10 -5.98 -1.27 -2.17
N VAL A 11 -6.11 -0.43 -1.13
CA VAL A 11 -7.33 0.30 -0.79
C VAL A 11 -7.21 1.74 -1.24
N ALA A 12 -8.05 2.16 -2.18
CA ALA A 12 -8.07 3.53 -2.67
C ALA A 12 -8.90 4.45 -1.77
N GLY A 13 -8.31 5.59 -1.38
CA GLY A 13 -9.03 6.68 -0.70
C GLY A 13 -9.41 6.41 0.76
N ASN A 14 -8.61 5.64 1.50
CA ASN A 14 -8.85 5.32 2.91
C ASN A 14 -8.21 6.33 3.90
N PHE A 15 -7.69 7.44 3.42
CA PHE A 15 -7.16 8.50 4.27
C PHE A 15 -7.66 9.87 3.77
N THR A 16 -8.33 10.60 4.65
CA THR A 16 -8.98 11.88 4.28
C THR A 16 -7.98 12.88 3.72
N GLY A 17 -8.28 13.43 2.54
CA GLY A 17 -7.49 14.46 1.87
C GLY A 17 -6.33 13.92 1.02
N HIS A 18 -6.08 12.61 1.00
CA HIS A 18 -4.99 12.06 0.16
C HIS A 18 -5.32 12.12 -1.33
N LEU A 19 -6.53 11.71 -1.75
CA LEU A 19 -6.92 11.69 -3.17
C LEU A 19 -6.87 13.09 -3.80
N GLU A 20 -7.25 14.12 -3.04
CA GLU A 20 -7.18 15.52 -3.49
C GLU A 20 -5.73 15.95 -3.69
N GLN A 21 -4.82 15.59 -2.75
CA GLN A 21 -3.40 15.90 -2.87
C GLN A 21 -2.71 15.14 -4.00
N ALA A 22 -3.17 13.91 -4.26
CA ALA A 22 -2.65 13.05 -5.34
C ALA A 22 -3.18 13.46 -6.73
N GLY A 23 -4.19 14.34 -6.80
CA GLY A 23 -4.86 14.70 -8.06
C GLY A 23 -5.76 13.59 -8.61
N GLU A 24 -6.14 12.61 -7.79
CA GLU A 24 -6.89 11.42 -8.21
C GLU A 24 -8.39 11.48 -7.87
N ALA A 25 -8.85 12.54 -7.21
CA ALA A 25 -10.25 12.67 -6.81
C ALA A 25 -11.22 12.59 -8.01
N SER A 26 -10.80 13.08 -9.18
CA SER A 26 -11.59 13.03 -10.42
C SER A 26 -11.81 11.61 -10.95
N ASP A 27 -10.89 10.69 -10.70
CA ASP A 27 -10.98 9.29 -11.18
C ASP A 27 -12.17 8.56 -10.55
N PHE A 28 -12.59 9.01 -9.35
CA PHE A 28 -13.63 8.37 -8.55
C PHE A 28 -14.99 9.08 -8.56
N VAL A 29 -15.21 10.08 -9.41
CA VAL A 29 -16.49 10.83 -9.46
C VAL A 29 -17.69 9.92 -9.70
N ALA A 30 -17.53 8.87 -10.51
CA ALA A 30 -18.59 7.90 -10.79
C ALA A 30 -18.74 6.82 -9.69
N VAL A 31 -17.82 6.71 -8.75
CA VAL A 31 -17.83 5.70 -7.69
C VAL A 31 -18.70 6.18 -6.53
N LYS A 32 -19.86 5.57 -6.36
CA LYS A 32 -20.75 5.86 -5.23
C LYS A 32 -20.28 5.09 -3.97
N THR A 33 -20.14 5.79 -2.86
CA THR A 33 -19.79 5.22 -1.55
C THR A 33 -20.95 5.37 -0.58
N ALA A 34 -21.03 4.48 0.42
CA ALA A 34 -22.08 4.52 1.44
C ALA A 34 -22.02 5.82 2.28
N GLU A 35 -20.83 6.32 2.52
CA GLU A 35 -20.58 7.59 3.22
C GLU A 35 -19.35 8.31 2.64
N ALA A 36 -19.22 9.61 2.88
CA ALA A 36 -18.17 10.44 2.28
C ALA A 36 -16.74 9.96 2.63
N LYS A 37 -16.55 9.47 3.87
CA LYS A 37 -15.25 8.98 4.35
C LYS A 37 -14.93 7.53 3.93
N ALA A 38 -15.89 6.80 3.36
CA ALA A 38 -15.66 5.42 2.95
C ALA A 38 -14.59 5.34 1.85
N PRO A 39 -13.74 4.32 1.88
CA PRO A 39 -12.79 4.07 0.80
C PRO A 39 -13.53 3.88 -0.54
N LYS A 40 -12.86 4.21 -1.63
CA LYS A 40 -13.48 4.23 -2.97
C LYS A 40 -13.55 2.85 -3.60
N GLY A 41 -12.58 1.99 -3.33
CA GLY A 41 -12.54 0.63 -3.84
C GLY A 41 -11.25 -0.08 -3.49
N VAL A 42 -11.18 -1.35 -3.89
CA VAL A 42 -9.98 -2.16 -3.82
C VAL A 42 -9.46 -2.40 -5.24
N PHE A 43 -8.17 -2.32 -5.43
CA PHE A 43 -7.52 -2.61 -6.70
C PHE A 43 -6.45 -3.69 -6.52
N PRO A 44 -6.28 -4.61 -7.48
CA PRO A 44 -5.16 -5.51 -7.49
C PRO A 44 -3.89 -4.76 -7.95
N PHE A 45 -2.76 -5.02 -7.32
CA PHE A 45 -1.46 -4.61 -7.84
C PHE A 45 -0.58 -5.82 -8.17
N TYR A 46 -0.94 -7.01 -7.70
CA TYR A 46 -0.28 -8.26 -8.07
C TYR A 46 -1.25 -9.44 -7.97
N ILE A 47 -1.32 -10.24 -9.03
CA ILE A 47 -2.11 -11.46 -9.12
C ILE A 47 -1.15 -12.63 -9.33
N PRO A 48 -0.99 -13.56 -8.37
CA PRO A 48 -0.13 -14.72 -8.55
C PRO A 48 -0.61 -15.60 -9.72
N PRO A 49 0.29 -16.01 -10.63
CA PRO A 49 -0.08 -16.71 -11.85
C PRO A 49 -0.30 -18.22 -11.59
N GLN A 50 -1.37 -18.56 -10.84
CA GLN A 50 -1.65 -19.96 -10.43
C GLN A 50 -2.86 -20.59 -11.12
N GLY A 51 -3.66 -19.86 -11.88
CA GLY A 51 -4.86 -20.35 -12.57
C GLY A 51 -4.59 -20.84 -14.00
N ALA A 52 -5.46 -21.71 -14.52
CA ALA A 52 -5.32 -22.28 -15.85
C ALA A 52 -5.64 -21.31 -17.01
N ASP A 53 -6.41 -20.25 -16.75
CA ASP A 53 -6.92 -19.32 -17.75
C ASP A 53 -6.27 -17.92 -17.68
N ILE A 54 -5.00 -17.87 -17.26
CA ILE A 54 -4.27 -16.63 -17.11
C ILE A 54 -3.54 -16.28 -18.41
N ASP A 55 -3.73 -15.05 -18.93
CA ASP A 55 -2.81 -14.46 -19.90
C ASP A 55 -1.44 -14.22 -19.24
N PRO A 56 -0.40 -15.01 -19.53
CA PRO A 56 0.90 -14.85 -18.88
C PRO A 56 1.58 -13.52 -19.21
N GLY A 57 1.07 -12.78 -20.20
CA GLY A 57 1.53 -11.44 -20.57
C GLY A 57 0.90 -10.31 -19.76
N HIS A 58 -0.14 -10.60 -18.98
CA HIS A 58 -0.85 -9.55 -18.24
C HIS A 58 0.05 -8.93 -17.17
N PHE A 59 0.08 -7.58 -17.12
CA PHE A 59 1.01 -6.83 -16.26
C PHE A 59 0.85 -7.13 -14.76
N LEU A 60 -0.35 -7.46 -14.29
CA LEU A 60 -0.62 -7.82 -12.89
C LEU A 60 0.06 -9.14 -12.45
N HIS A 61 0.51 -9.99 -13.37
CA HIS A 61 1.26 -11.21 -13.05
C HIS A 61 2.77 -10.95 -12.89
N ARG A 62 3.23 -9.73 -13.15
CA ARG A 62 4.62 -9.35 -12.90
C ARG A 62 4.78 -8.97 -11.44
N MET A 63 5.66 -9.68 -10.71
CA MET A 63 5.95 -9.39 -9.31
C MET A 63 6.50 -7.96 -9.16
N PRO A 64 5.79 -7.03 -8.49
CA PRO A 64 6.21 -5.63 -8.41
C PRO A 64 7.02 -5.32 -7.15
N ILE A 65 7.01 -6.23 -6.13
CA ILE A 65 7.47 -5.92 -4.77
C ILE A 65 8.97 -6.07 -4.66
N SER A 66 9.64 -5.03 -4.15
CA SER A 66 11.03 -5.04 -3.73
C SER A 66 11.15 -4.53 -2.29
N ALA A 67 12.15 -5.02 -1.54
CA ALA A 67 12.42 -4.55 -0.19
C ALA A 67 13.44 -3.39 -0.16
N ASP A 68 14.12 -3.11 -1.27
CA ASP A 68 15.29 -2.23 -1.31
C ASP A 68 15.40 -1.34 -2.58
N THR A 69 14.49 -1.55 -3.55
CA THR A 69 14.60 -0.88 -4.84
C THR A 69 13.24 -0.35 -5.31
N ILE A 70 13.23 0.84 -5.91
CA ILE A 70 12.17 1.33 -6.81
C ILE A 70 12.81 1.57 -8.16
N ARG A 71 12.27 0.93 -9.20
CA ARG A 71 12.68 1.09 -10.58
C ARG A 71 11.71 2.00 -11.32
N LEU A 72 12.21 3.12 -11.82
CA LEU A 72 11.43 4.00 -12.71
C LEU A 72 11.29 3.32 -14.07
N ASN A 73 10.11 3.41 -14.68
CA ASN A 73 9.91 2.89 -16.04
C ASN A 73 10.32 3.90 -17.11
N SER A 74 10.35 5.19 -16.76
CA SER A 74 10.70 6.31 -17.65
C SER A 74 11.03 7.55 -16.84
N ASP A 75 12.02 8.34 -17.29
CA ASP A 75 12.35 9.66 -16.73
C ASP A 75 11.28 10.73 -17.05
N HIS A 76 10.32 10.41 -17.90
CA HIS A 76 9.26 11.33 -18.33
C HIS A 76 7.96 11.16 -17.56
N GLU A 77 7.82 10.12 -16.74
CA GLU A 77 6.63 9.88 -15.91
C GLU A 77 6.86 10.33 -14.46
N ASN A 78 5.82 10.87 -13.87
CA ASN A 78 5.83 11.35 -12.49
C ASN A 78 5.60 10.20 -11.52
N HIS A 79 6.66 9.58 -11.01
CA HIS A 79 6.59 8.56 -9.98
C HIS A 79 6.56 9.20 -8.60
N GLN A 80 5.59 8.82 -7.78
CA GLN A 80 5.39 9.40 -6.45
C GLN A 80 5.31 8.31 -5.39
N ILE A 81 6.03 8.48 -4.27
CA ILE A 81 5.91 7.61 -3.11
C ILE A 81 4.48 7.70 -2.56
N GLU A 82 3.86 6.58 -2.30
CA GLU A 82 2.65 6.50 -1.49
C GLU A 82 2.98 5.74 -0.20
N PRO A 83 3.24 6.46 0.91
CA PRO A 83 3.58 5.82 2.17
C PRO A 83 2.36 5.20 2.79
N GLU A 84 2.42 3.90 3.01
CA GLU A 84 1.32 3.09 3.50
C GLU A 84 1.75 2.12 4.59
N MET A 85 0.78 1.65 5.36
CA MET A 85 0.88 0.40 6.07
C MET A 85 0.26 -0.69 5.20
N ALA A 86 0.93 -1.82 5.05
CA ALA A 86 0.33 -3.01 4.48
C ALA A 86 0.09 -4.07 5.56
N LEU A 87 -1.03 -4.79 5.43
CA LEU A 87 -1.38 -5.94 6.25
C LEU A 87 -1.14 -7.22 5.46
N LEU A 88 -0.36 -8.15 6.01
CA LEU A 88 -0.34 -9.52 5.54
C LEU A 88 -1.44 -10.28 6.26
N CYS A 89 -2.42 -10.76 5.50
CA CYS A 89 -3.63 -11.39 5.99
C CYS A 89 -3.74 -12.83 5.52
N ASP A 90 -4.29 -13.71 6.38
CA ASP A 90 -4.85 -14.97 5.91
C ASP A 90 -6.28 -14.74 5.40
N LEU A 91 -6.63 -15.41 4.30
CA LEU A 91 -7.97 -15.43 3.72
C LEU A 91 -8.61 -16.79 3.95
N THR A 92 -9.83 -16.81 4.48
CA THR A 92 -10.63 -18.02 4.65
C THR A 92 -11.79 -17.99 3.68
N TYR A 93 -12.04 -19.11 3.01
CA TYR A 93 -13.09 -19.24 2.00
C TYR A 93 -14.16 -20.24 2.43
N ALA A 94 -15.42 -19.96 2.08
CA ALA A 94 -16.51 -20.91 2.01
C ALA A 94 -16.95 -21.05 0.54
N GLY A 95 -16.53 -22.13 -0.10
CA GLY A 95 -16.59 -22.24 -1.56
C GLY A 95 -15.69 -21.20 -2.21
N THR A 96 -16.25 -20.29 -3.01
CA THR A 96 -15.53 -19.19 -3.66
C THR A 96 -15.60 -17.86 -2.90
N GLN A 97 -16.39 -17.80 -1.82
CA GLN A 97 -16.60 -16.59 -1.05
C GLN A 97 -15.55 -16.44 0.06
N VAL A 98 -14.96 -15.27 0.17
CA VAL A 98 -14.13 -14.88 1.31
C VAL A 98 -15.06 -14.67 2.52
N VAL A 99 -14.86 -15.43 3.58
CA VAL A 99 -15.70 -15.38 4.81
C VAL A 99 -14.91 -14.88 6.02
N ALA A 100 -13.58 -14.77 5.93
CA ALA A 100 -12.78 -14.11 6.95
C ALA A 100 -11.47 -13.59 6.36
N ILE A 101 -11.05 -12.40 6.82
CA ILE A 101 -9.75 -11.79 6.58
C ILE A 101 -9.08 -11.61 7.93
N THR A 102 -7.96 -12.31 8.16
CA THR A 102 -7.25 -12.27 9.44
C THR A 102 -5.89 -11.63 9.30
N PRO A 103 -5.70 -10.35 9.71
CA PRO A 103 -4.40 -9.71 9.72
C PRO A 103 -3.42 -10.43 10.66
N ARG A 104 -2.24 -10.79 10.14
CA ARG A 104 -1.16 -11.46 10.88
C ARG A 104 0.00 -10.53 11.17
N PHE A 105 0.36 -9.71 10.18
CA PHE A 105 1.49 -8.78 10.31
C PHE A 105 1.14 -7.44 9.66
N ALA A 106 1.69 -6.36 10.24
CA ALA A 106 1.71 -5.03 9.64
C ALA A 106 3.15 -4.69 9.21
N MET A 107 3.28 -4.00 8.08
CA MET A 107 4.58 -3.64 7.50
C MET A 107 4.52 -2.26 6.86
N ALA A 108 5.67 -1.56 6.85
CA ALA A 108 5.84 -0.38 6.01
C ALA A 108 5.77 -0.78 4.54
N HIS A 109 5.02 -0.02 3.77
CA HIS A 109 4.77 -0.26 2.35
C HIS A 109 4.85 1.05 1.55
N ASN A 110 5.29 0.94 0.31
CA ASN A 110 5.27 2.01 -0.66
C ASN A 110 4.43 1.53 -1.85
N ASP A 111 3.19 2.03 -1.95
CA ASP A 111 2.31 1.81 -3.08
C ASP A 111 2.66 2.77 -4.24
N CYS A 112 3.96 2.92 -4.54
CA CYS A 112 4.47 3.87 -5.51
C CYS A 112 3.59 3.94 -6.76
N SER A 113 3.25 5.15 -7.18
CA SER A 113 2.29 5.39 -8.24
C SER A 113 2.86 6.28 -9.34
N ILE A 114 2.45 6.00 -10.58
CA ILE A 114 2.66 6.92 -11.69
C ILE A 114 1.50 7.92 -11.72
N ARG A 115 1.82 9.22 -11.62
CA ARG A 115 0.83 10.31 -11.74
C ARG A 115 0.63 10.64 -13.22
N ARG A 116 -0.29 9.93 -13.87
CA ARG A 116 -0.68 10.17 -15.26
C ARG A 116 -2.19 10.21 -15.41
N GLU A 117 -2.65 11.03 -16.34
CA GLU A 117 -4.06 11.09 -16.72
C GLU A 117 -4.43 9.93 -17.65
N GLY A 118 -5.73 9.61 -17.72
CA GLY A 118 -6.28 8.68 -18.70
C GLY A 118 -6.08 7.20 -18.40
N ALA A 119 -5.60 6.83 -17.21
CA ALA A 119 -5.63 5.44 -16.78
C ALA A 119 -7.08 4.94 -16.65
N ARG A 120 -7.40 3.82 -17.31
CA ARG A 120 -8.75 3.24 -17.23
C ARG A 120 -9.00 2.52 -15.92
N LYS A 121 -7.93 1.94 -15.35
CA LYS A 121 -7.94 1.19 -14.08
C LYS A 121 -6.87 1.75 -13.13
N ILE A 122 -7.14 1.68 -11.83
CA ILE A 122 -6.17 2.10 -10.81
C ILE A 122 -4.88 1.30 -10.95
N SER A 123 -5.00 0.00 -11.15
CA SER A 123 -3.87 -0.93 -11.28
C SER A 123 -2.88 -0.54 -12.38
N GLU A 124 -3.33 0.12 -13.46
CA GLU A 124 -2.47 0.58 -14.56
C GLU A 124 -1.44 1.64 -14.12
N LYS A 125 -1.70 2.33 -13.00
CA LYS A 125 -0.77 3.29 -12.39
C LYS A 125 0.10 2.68 -11.29
N LYS A 126 -0.18 1.42 -10.92
CA LYS A 126 0.34 0.78 -9.70
C LYS A 126 1.34 -0.33 -9.96
N ASN A 127 1.29 -1.02 -11.09
CA ASN A 127 2.24 -2.08 -11.45
C ASN A 127 2.74 -1.89 -12.87
N TRP A 128 3.96 -1.39 -13.02
CA TRP A 128 4.66 -1.30 -14.30
C TRP A 128 5.80 -2.33 -14.45
N GLY A 129 5.87 -3.31 -13.54
CA GLY A 129 6.85 -4.39 -13.57
C GLY A 129 7.59 -4.55 -12.25
N ALA A 130 8.72 -5.26 -12.33
CA ALA A 130 9.57 -5.51 -11.16
C ALA A 130 10.01 -4.20 -10.50
N ASP A 131 10.12 -4.25 -9.15
CA ASP A 131 10.56 -3.14 -8.31
C ASP A 131 9.70 -1.86 -8.43
N SER A 132 8.45 -1.98 -8.87
CA SER A 132 7.53 -0.83 -8.95
C SER A 132 6.84 -0.50 -7.62
N LYS A 133 6.94 -1.39 -6.62
CA LYS A 133 6.39 -1.24 -5.27
C LYS A 133 7.38 -1.70 -4.21
N GLY A 134 7.07 -1.37 -2.97
CA GLY A 134 7.89 -1.80 -1.86
C GLY A 134 7.14 -2.32 -0.66
N THR A 135 7.71 -3.36 -0.02
CA THR A 135 7.24 -3.87 1.27
C THR A 135 8.43 -4.24 2.14
N SER A 136 8.43 -3.76 3.37
CA SER A 136 9.48 -4.08 4.34
C SER A 136 9.55 -5.58 4.61
N THR A 137 10.75 -6.08 4.84
CA THR A 137 10.96 -7.44 5.35
C THR A 137 10.73 -7.55 6.85
N GLN A 138 10.78 -6.41 7.57
CA GLN A 138 10.48 -6.35 9.00
C GLN A 138 8.97 -6.31 9.22
N ARG A 139 8.49 -7.17 10.11
CA ARG A 139 7.07 -7.39 10.37
C ARG A 139 6.73 -7.09 11.80
N ILE A 140 5.65 -6.35 11.99
CA ILE A 140 5.03 -6.14 13.29
C ILE A 140 3.93 -7.19 13.44
N ALA A 141 4.08 -8.12 14.38
CA ALA A 141 3.04 -9.12 14.64
C ALA A 141 1.78 -8.41 15.17
N VAL A 142 0.63 -8.70 14.55
CA VAL A 142 -0.66 -8.19 14.97
C VAL A 142 -1.25 -9.17 15.98
N ASP A 143 -1.33 -8.75 17.25
CA ASP A 143 -1.92 -9.52 18.33
C ASP A 143 -3.44 -9.63 18.17
N ARG A 144 -4.08 -8.51 17.89
CA ARG A 144 -5.49 -8.38 17.50
C ARG A 144 -5.66 -7.13 16.63
N PHE A 145 -6.48 -7.24 15.62
CA PHE A 145 -6.82 -6.10 14.75
C PHE A 145 -8.12 -5.43 15.25
N ALA A 146 -8.03 -4.85 16.46
CA ALA A 146 -9.12 -4.19 17.17
C ALA A 146 -8.57 -3.12 18.13
N PRO A 147 -9.39 -2.18 18.63
CA PRO A 147 -8.97 -1.21 19.64
C PRO A 147 -8.32 -1.89 20.85
N GLY A 148 -7.25 -1.32 21.37
CA GLY A 148 -6.42 -1.88 22.43
C GLY A 148 -5.41 -2.93 21.95
N GLY A 149 -5.32 -3.21 20.64
CA GLY A 149 -4.27 -4.04 20.05
C GLY A 149 -2.97 -3.26 19.82
N VAL A 150 -1.93 -3.99 19.41
CA VAL A 150 -0.56 -3.44 19.23
C VAL A 150 -0.54 -2.22 18.31
N LEU A 151 -1.39 -2.18 17.28
CA LEU A 151 -1.40 -1.11 16.28
C LEU A 151 -1.98 0.22 16.80
N ASP A 152 -2.62 0.26 17.98
CA ASP A 152 -3.12 1.50 18.58
C ASP A 152 -2.02 2.55 18.78
N ARG A 153 -0.80 2.13 19.03
CA ARG A 153 0.34 3.00 19.30
C ARG A 153 1.24 3.26 18.09
N TYR A 154 0.96 2.58 16.96
CA TYR A 154 1.80 2.72 15.77
C TYR A 154 1.47 3.96 14.95
N ARG A 155 2.52 4.48 14.32
CA ARG A 155 2.51 5.66 13.47
C ARG A 155 3.24 5.35 12.15
N LEU A 156 2.87 6.07 11.12
CA LEU A 156 3.48 5.97 9.81
C LEU A 156 4.07 7.32 9.39
N THR A 157 5.31 7.31 8.94
CA THR A 157 5.97 8.49 8.37
C THR A 157 6.77 8.11 7.13
N CYS A 158 7.15 9.09 6.34
CA CYS A 158 7.92 8.88 5.13
C CYS A 158 8.90 10.03 4.88
N PHE A 159 10.08 9.66 4.40
CA PHE A 159 11.14 10.59 4.01
C PHE A 159 11.63 10.30 2.59
N LEU A 160 12.11 11.34 1.93
CA LEU A 160 12.91 11.26 0.72
C LEU A 160 14.31 11.76 1.03
N HIS A 161 15.32 10.92 0.81
CA HIS A 161 16.70 11.36 0.83
C HIS A 161 17.16 11.70 -0.59
N ARG A 162 17.52 12.96 -0.81
CA ARG A 162 17.92 13.51 -2.10
C ARG A 162 19.07 14.50 -1.91
N ASP A 163 20.10 14.42 -2.74
CA ASP A 163 21.23 15.36 -2.77
C ASP A 163 21.90 15.57 -1.39
N GLY A 164 22.01 14.49 -0.60
CA GLY A 164 22.62 14.51 0.72
C GLY A 164 21.69 15.01 1.85
N ALA A 165 20.46 15.40 1.55
CA ALA A 165 19.49 15.88 2.53
C ALA A 165 18.30 14.93 2.72
N LEU A 166 17.82 14.82 3.96
CA LEU A 166 16.61 14.09 4.29
C LEU A 166 15.41 15.06 4.34
N HIS A 167 14.41 14.81 3.52
CA HIS A 167 13.19 15.62 3.44
C HIS A 167 11.99 14.84 3.98
N PRO A 168 11.20 15.38 4.92
CA PRO A 168 9.90 14.82 5.27
C PRO A 168 8.99 14.80 4.02
N TYR A 169 8.52 13.61 3.65
CA TYR A 169 7.72 13.40 2.43
C TYR A 169 6.26 13.13 2.73
N GLY A 170 5.96 12.19 3.63
CA GLY A 170 4.64 11.94 4.17
C GLY A 170 4.44 12.63 5.51
N VAL A 171 3.20 13.05 5.80
CA VAL A 171 2.83 13.60 7.12
C VAL A 171 2.84 12.45 8.12
N ASP A 172 3.60 12.60 9.20
CA ASP A 172 3.57 11.64 10.31
C ASP A 172 2.14 11.50 10.86
N SER A 173 1.62 10.27 10.82
CA SER A 173 0.21 10.01 11.11
C SER A 173 0.04 8.75 11.96
N PRO A 174 -0.82 8.77 13.00
CA PRO A 174 -1.19 7.54 13.69
C PRO A 174 -1.94 6.63 12.73
N VAL A 175 -1.67 5.31 12.74
CA VAL A 175 -2.38 4.36 11.86
C VAL A 175 -3.89 4.29 12.16
N LYS A 176 -4.31 4.67 13.36
CA LYS A 176 -5.73 4.87 13.70
C LYS A 176 -6.39 6.04 12.94
N GLY A 177 -5.63 6.85 12.23
CA GLY A 177 -6.12 7.96 11.41
C GLY A 177 -6.70 7.55 10.06
N TYR A 178 -6.63 6.27 9.68
CA TYR A 178 -7.34 5.76 8.51
C TYR A 178 -8.86 5.92 8.67
N SER A 179 -9.56 6.24 7.57
CA SER A 179 -11.01 6.45 7.57
C SER A 179 -11.76 5.19 7.97
N TYR A 180 -11.37 4.05 7.40
CA TYR A 180 -11.80 2.71 7.82
C TYR A 180 -10.59 1.97 8.38
N PHE A 181 -10.74 1.46 9.60
CA PHE A 181 -9.71 0.71 10.31
C PHE A 181 -10.36 -0.36 11.19
N TYR A 182 -9.60 -1.35 11.63
CA TYR A 182 -10.08 -2.46 12.43
C TYR A 182 -11.27 -3.20 11.78
N GLU A 183 -12.25 -3.58 12.57
CA GLU A 183 -13.42 -4.33 12.13
C GLU A 183 -14.12 -3.69 10.93
N GLN A 184 -14.30 -2.37 10.95
CA GLN A 184 -14.91 -1.64 9.84
C GLN A 184 -14.17 -1.82 8.51
N LEU A 185 -12.82 -1.85 8.54
CA LEU A 185 -12.02 -2.12 7.35
C LEU A 185 -12.17 -3.58 6.90
N ILE A 186 -12.16 -4.53 7.83
CA ILE A 186 -12.26 -5.96 7.52
C ILE A 186 -13.62 -6.28 6.89
N GLU A 187 -14.72 -5.85 7.50
CA GLU A 187 -16.07 -6.05 6.95
C GLU A 187 -16.23 -5.44 5.55
N TRP A 188 -15.68 -4.23 5.39
CA TRP A 188 -15.72 -3.56 4.08
C TRP A 188 -14.88 -4.30 3.04
N LEU A 189 -13.68 -4.78 3.39
CA LEU A 189 -12.84 -5.59 2.52
C LEU A 189 -13.52 -6.91 2.12
N GLU A 190 -14.08 -7.65 3.07
CA GLU A 190 -14.82 -8.89 2.78
C GLU A 190 -15.96 -8.64 1.78
N ALA A 191 -16.73 -7.57 2.00
CA ALA A 191 -17.77 -7.19 1.06
C ALA A 191 -17.20 -6.87 -0.34
N ARG A 192 -16.10 -6.11 -0.44
CA ARG A 192 -15.49 -5.75 -1.73
C ARG A 192 -14.92 -6.97 -2.45
N LEU A 193 -14.19 -7.85 -1.74
CA LEU A 193 -13.60 -9.06 -2.31
C LEU A 193 -14.65 -10.00 -2.92
N ASN A 194 -15.86 -9.97 -2.37
CA ASN A 194 -16.95 -10.82 -2.82
C ASN A 194 -17.89 -10.18 -3.86
N THR A 195 -17.92 -8.84 -3.95
CA THR A 195 -18.97 -8.16 -4.73
C THR A 195 -18.51 -7.04 -5.65
N GLN A 196 -17.23 -6.60 -5.56
CA GLN A 196 -16.74 -5.54 -6.43
C GLN A 196 -16.66 -6.03 -7.87
N THR A 197 -17.36 -5.36 -8.76
CA THR A 197 -17.38 -5.64 -10.19
C THR A 197 -16.45 -4.70 -10.97
N ASP A 198 -16.16 -5.04 -12.22
CA ASP A 198 -15.50 -4.16 -13.17
C ASP A 198 -16.40 -2.95 -13.48
N HIS A 199 -16.07 -1.80 -12.87
CA HIS A 199 -16.81 -0.56 -13.09
C HIS A 199 -15.91 0.68 -12.95
N GLY A 200 -15.81 1.48 -14.02
CA GLY A 200 -14.95 2.67 -14.02
C GLY A 200 -13.51 2.31 -13.70
N PRO A 201 -12.87 2.96 -12.68
CA PRO A 201 -11.48 2.68 -12.30
C PRO A 201 -11.28 1.38 -11.51
N LEU A 202 -12.37 0.69 -11.13
CA LEU A 202 -12.35 -0.54 -10.32
C LEU A 202 -12.32 -1.79 -11.19
N GLU A 203 -11.72 -2.87 -10.67
CA GLU A 203 -11.64 -4.19 -11.29
C GLU A 203 -12.61 -5.18 -10.63
N ASP A 204 -12.94 -6.27 -11.34
CA ASP A 204 -13.67 -7.43 -10.84
C ASP A 204 -12.80 -8.25 -9.89
N LEU A 205 -13.01 -8.10 -8.59
CA LEU A 205 -12.21 -8.79 -7.58
C LEU A 205 -12.57 -10.28 -7.44
N PRO A 206 -13.85 -10.71 -7.43
CA PRO A 206 -14.18 -12.14 -7.46
C PRO A 206 -13.52 -12.86 -8.64
N GLY A 207 -13.52 -12.27 -9.82
CA GLY A 207 -12.85 -12.80 -11.00
C GLY A 207 -11.35 -12.93 -10.81
N TRP A 208 -10.68 -11.91 -10.25
CA TRP A 208 -9.24 -11.96 -9.97
C TRP A 208 -8.88 -12.95 -8.87
N LEU A 209 -9.70 -13.11 -7.81
CA LEU A 209 -9.49 -14.14 -6.80
C LEU A 209 -9.59 -15.55 -7.39
N ALA A 210 -10.57 -15.77 -8.27
CA ALA A 210 -10.72 -17.05 -8.97
C ALA A 210 -9.53 -17.32 -9.91
N ALA A 211 -9.12 -16.32 -10.70
CA ALA A 211 -7.95 -16.41 -11.57
C ALA A 211 -6.65 -16.70 -10.80
N ALA A 212 -6.51 -16.16 -9.58
CA ALA A 212 -5.40 -16.44 -8.68
C ALA A 212 -5.50 -17.79 -7.96
N GLY A 213 -6.53 -18.62 -8.24
CA GLY A 213 -6.74 -19.91 -7.58
C GLY A 213 -7.18 -19.81 -6.11
N HIS A 214 -7.88 -18.73 -5.73
CA HIS A 214 -8.33 -18.45 -4.35
C HIS A 214 -7.17 -18.49 -3.35
N PRO A 215 -6.21 -17.55 -3.43
CA PRO A 215 -5.01 -17.55 -2.61
C PRO A 215 -5.35 -17.49 -1.12
N ALA A 216 -4.67 -18.30 -0.31
CA ALA A 216 -4.89 -18.34 1.13
C ALA A 216 -4.34 -17.10 1.86
N GLN A 217 -3.54 -16.27 1.18
CA GLN A 217 -2.95 -15.06 1.76
C GLN A 217 -3.07 -13.86 0.82
N ALA A 218 -3.25 -12.69 1.43
CA ALA A 218 -3.23 -11.40 0.75
C ALA A 218 -2.28 -10.43 1.44
N LEU A 219 -1.53 -9.65 0.66
CA LEU A 219 -0.90 -8.42 1.11
C LEU A 219 -1.85 -7.28 0.76
N ILE A 220 -2.39 -6.61 1.79
CA ILE A 220 -3.37 -5.54 1.63
C ILE A 220 -2.75 -4.22 2.06
N SER A 221 -2.48 -3.34 1.12
CA SER A 221 -2.08 -1.96 1.34
C SER A 221 -3.32 -1.16 1.72
N VAL A 222 -3.30 -0.46 2.87
CA VAL A 222 -4.53 0.07 3.49
C VAL A 222 -4.86 1.52 3.12
N GLY A 223 -4.04 2.14 2.29
CA GLY A 223 -4.23 3.49 1.77
C GLY A 223 -3.10 4.44 2.15
N ALA A 224 -2.77 5.35 1.24
CA ALA A 224 -1.69 6.31 1.42
C ALA A 224 -2.09 7.44 2.37
N THR A 225 -1.15 7.84 3.24
CA THR A 225 -1.30 9.01 4.11
C THR A 225 -1.05 10.30 3.34
N ARG A 226 -1.31 11.45 3.98
CA ARG A 226 -1.14 12.76 3.33
C ARG A 226 0.33 13.09 3.09
N TYR A 227 0.58 13.87 2.06
CA TYR A 227 1.89 14.45 1.77
C TYR A 227 2.16 15.71 2.59
N THR A 228 3.43 15.93 2.91
CA THR A 228 3.93 17.27 3.24
C THR A 228 3.89 18.16 1.97
N PRO A 229 4.06 19.50 2.09
CA PRO A 229 4.20 20.36 0.91
C PRO A 229 5.33 19.90 -0.03
N PHE A 230 6.42 19.39 0.53
CA PHE A 230 7.53 18.84 -0.26
C PHE A 230 7.09 17.56 -1.01
N GLY A 231 6.47 16.60 -0.32
CA GLY A 231 6.02 15.36 -0.93
C GLY A 231 4.96 15.56 -2.03
N ALA A 232 4.07 16.54 -1.86
CA ALA A 232 3.05 16.86 -2.84
C ALA A 232 3.62 17.42 -4.17
N SER A 233 4.81 18.02 -4.16
CA SER A 233 5.41 18.69 -5.32
C SER A 233 6.69 18.05 -5.86
N ASN A 234 7.15 16.95 -5.24
CA ASN A 234 8.39 16.30 -5.65
C ASN A 234 8.17 14.84 -6.04
N TYR A 235 8.46 14.52 -7.29
CA TYR A 235 8.45 13.18 -7.84
C TYR A 235 9.83 12.54 -7.72
N LEU A 236 9.87 11.20 -7.76
CA LEU A 236 11.09 10.41 -7.67
C LEU A 236 12.01 10.64 -8.86
N ARG A 237 13.32 10.54 -8.58
CA ARG A 237 14.41 10.60 -9.59
C ARG A 237 15.41 9.50 -9.30
N ALA A 238 16.10 9.02 -10.33
CA ALA A 238 17.19 8.08 -10.14
C ALA A 238 18.23 8.64 -9.16
N GLY A 239 18.67 7.81 -8.21
CA GLY A 239 19.60 8.20 -7.14
C GLY A 239 18.93 8.61 -5.82
N ASP A 240 17.63 8.88 -5.80
CA ASP A 240 16.87 9.10 -4.57
C ASP A 240 16.85 7.85 -3.67
N ARG A 241 16.53 8.05 -2.37
CA ARG A 241 16.10 6.97 -1.47
C ARG A 241 14.74 7.31 -0.89
N SER A 242 13.81 6.40 -1.03
CA SER A 242 12.48 6.44 -0.41
C SER A 242 12.51 5.66 0.90
N ILE A 243 12.17 6.30 2.02
CA ILE A 243 12.20 5.68 3.34
C ILE A 243 10.83 5.78 3.97
N VAL A 244 10.10 4.65 4.03
CA VAL A 244 8.80 4.55 4.71
C VAL A 244 9.00 3.83 6.03
N VAL A 245 8.50 4.40 7.14
CA VAL A 245 8.69 3.88 8.49
C VAL A 245 7.37 3.75 9.20
N LEU A 246 7.02 2.51 9.56
CA LEU A 246 5.95 2.18 10.49
C LEU A 246 6.59 1.94 11.86
N TYR A 247 6.23 2.73 12.87
CA TYR A 247 6.94 2.75 14.15
C TYR A 247 6.03 2.81 15.37
N ASP A 248 6.53 2.27 16.47
CA ASP A 248 5.89 2.29 17.78
C ASP A 248 6.03 3.68 18.41
N GLY A 249 4.95 4.45 18.43
CA GLY A 249 4.90 5.82 18.96
C GLY A 249 5.04 5.94 20.47
N GLU A 250 5.03 4.81 21.23
CA GLU A 250 5.39 4.81 22.64
C GLU A 250 6.91 4.69 22.85
N ARG A 251 7.65 4.25 21.83
CA ARG A 251 9.12 4.10 21.86
C ARG A 251 9.85 5.26 21.20
N TYR A 252 9.26 5.82 20.17
CA TYR A 252 9.88 6.84 19.32
C TYR A 252 8.90 7.98 19.08
N ASP A 253 9.39 9.19 19.12
CA ASP A 253 8.72 10.34 18.52
C ASP A 253 9.18 10.56 17.07
N ALA A 254 8.51 11.46 16.36
CA ALA A 254 8.80 11.75 14.97
C ALA A 254 10.24 12.27 14.76
N ALA A 255 10.79 13.02 15.71
CA ALA A 255 12.14 13.57 15.62
C ALA A 255 13.18 12.45 15.75
N ALA A 256 13.02 11.55 16.71
CA ALA A 256 13.90 10.39 16.87
C ALA A 256 13.90 9.48 15.63
N VAL A 257 12.74 9.26 15.01
CA VAL A 257 12.65 8.48 13.77
C VAL A 257 13.36 9.19 12.61
N ALA A 258 13.23 10.51 12.49
CA ALA A 258 13.93 11.29 11.47
C ALA A 258 15.47 11.24 11.67
N GLU A 259 15.95 11.32 12.90
CA GLU A 259 17.38 11.17 13.22
C GLU A 259 17.90 9.77 12.86
N LEU A 260 17.16 8.70 13.19
CA LEU A 260 17.51 7.34 12.81
C LEU A 260 17.53 7.16 11.29
N ALA A 261 16.55 7.70 10.57
CA ALA A 261 16.49 7.67 9.11
C ALA A 261 17.68 8.41 8.48
N SER A 262 18.01 9.60 9.01
CA SER A 262 19.18 10.40 8.55
C SER A 262 20.50 9.68 8.78
N ALA A 263 20.63 9.01 9.92
CA ALA A 263 21.82 8.24 10.27
C ALA A 263 21.92 6.87 9.57
N GLY A 264 20.90 6.46 8.82
CA GLY A 264 20.81 5.14 8.18
C GLY A 264 20.68 3.98 9.19
N LYS A 265 20.15 4.24 10.39
CA LYS A 265 20.07 3.26 11.51
C LYS A 265 18.65 2.71 11.73
N THR A 266 17.68 3.14 10.97
CA THR A 266 16.27 2.75 11.17
C THR A 266 16.03 1.24 11.02
N VAL A 267 16.84 0.56 10.20
CA VAL A 267 16.67 -0.88 9.92
C VAL A 267 16.85 -1.75 11.15
N ASP A 268 17.75 -1.41 12.04
CA ASP A 268 18.13 -2.25 13.22
C ASP A 268 17.41 -1.85 14.51
N ALA A 269 16.49 -0.89 14.46
CA ALA A 269 15.82 -0.38 15.65
C ALA A 269 14.58 -1.21 16.03
N PRO A 270 14.43 -1.67 17.29
CA PRO A 270 13.29 -2.48 17.72
C PRO A 270 11.96 -1.68 17.66
N GLY A 271 10.89 -2.33 17.26
CA GLY A 271 9.55 -1.69 17.17
C GLY A 271 9.35 -0.87 15.92
N LEU A 272 10.22 -1.04 14.94
CA LEU A 272 10.11 -0.45 13.60
C LEU A 272 9.84 -1.52 12.53
N SER A 273 9.10 -1.13 11.50
CA SER A 273 9.14 -1.75 10.19
C SER A 273 9.59 -0.67 9.22
N VAL A 274 10.74 -0.87 8.61
CA VAL A 274 11.38 0.10 7.73
C VAL A 274 11.45 -0.44 6.32
N LEU A 275 11.02 0.35 5.37
CA LEU A 275 11.22 0.14 3.95
C LEU A 275 12.11 1.25 3.43
N ASP A 276 13.36 0.91 3.11
CA ASP A 276 14.37 1.83 2.59
C ASP A 276 14.75 1.40 1.17
N GLN A 277 14.25 2.13 0.17
CA GLN A 277 14.40 1.76 -1.23
C GLN A 277 15.23 2.78 -1.98
N ARG A 278 16.22 2.28 -2.73
CA ARG A 278 16.97 3.08 -3.70
C ARG A 278 16.16 3.20 -5.00
N VAL A 279 16.10 4.41 -5.54
CA VAL A 279 15.46 4.70 -6.83
C VAL A 279 16.49 4.56 -7.96
N ILE A 280 16.16 3.75 -8.98
CA ILE A 280 17.01 3.47 -10.15
C ILE A 280 16.26 3.64 -11.45
#